data_0cc1e9cc3dfc0a3dc345f7d48ed24e0c
#
_entry.id   0cc1e9cc3dfc0a3dc345f7d48ed24e0c
#
_cell.length_a   1.000
_cell.length_b   1.000
_cell.length_c   1.000
_cell.angle_alpha   90.00
_cell.angle_beta   90.00
_cell.angle_gamma   90.00
#
_symmetry.space_group_name_H-M   'P 1'
#
loop_
_entity.id
_entity.type
_entity.pdbx_description
1 polymer ?
#
loop_
_entity_poly.entity_id
_entity_poly.type
_entity_poly.pdbx_seq_one_letter_code
_entity_poly.pdbx_strand_id
1 'polypeptide(L)'
;MRILRLNKQDTAGIEERQAAERPPPLSGEAGPERAGDRDRLGFVRPCSAGPYIPFVWIQNKRSVPRLTMAEKLKIISLGGLNEIGKNMTVYEYGGDIIVIDVGMGFPDDDMYGIDVVIPDFSYLIKNKDRIRGIFLTHGHEDHIGSIPYLLRDINVPIYATRMTAGLVKLKLEEHRLLNKTKLITCEAGEVVKAGKFSVEFIHANHSIADAVCFAIKCGVGMVVHTGDFKIDPTPIQGGMMDLGRLGQLGKEGVLALLADSTNVERPGFTKSERSVGDAFDALFRGCQQRIIVTTFASNVDRIQQIIDVAARYGRKVAVTGRSMENAMKVSTELGYMNIPDGVLVDLAHIKS
;
A
#
# COMPACT_ATOMS: atom_id res chain seq x y z
N MET A 1 13.60 -14.69 -15.93
CA MET A 1 12.97 -14.19 -14.72
C MET A 1 12.67 -15.38 -13.80
N ARG A 2 13.30 -15.43 -12.66
CA ARG A 2 13.07 -16.46 -11.64
C ARG A 2 12.14 -15.89 -10.55
N ILE A 3 11.11 -16.65 -10.20
CA ILE A 3 10.06 -16.23 -9.26
C ILE A 3 10.12 -17.16 -8.05
N LEU A 4 10.20 -16.63 -6.86
CA LEU A 4 10.09 -17.35 -5.60
C LEU A 4 8.68 -17.16 -5.01
N ARG A 5 8.00 -18.27 -4.68
CA ARG A 5 6.77 -18.29 -3.88
C ARG A 5 7.16 -18.73 -2.48
N LEU A 6 7.01 -17.85 -1.49
CA LEU A 6 7.27 -18.17 -0.09
C LEU A 6 6.02 -18.72 0.56
N ASN A 7 6.15 -19.90 1.18
CA ASN A 7 5.08 -20.53 1.95
C ASN A 7 5.37 -20.40 3.46
N LYS A 8 4.34 -20.39 4.29
CA LYS A 8 4.43 -20.26 5.77
C LYS A 8 5.41 -21.24 6.46
N GLN A 9 5.79 -22.32 5.78
CA GLN A 9 6.74 -23.30 6.34
C GLN A 9 8.21 -22.85 6.26
N ASP A 10 8.53 -21.86 5.41
CA ASP A 10 9.91 -21.40 5.23
C ASP A 10 10.35 -20.40 6.31
N THR A 11 9.39 -19.82 7.06
CA THR A 11 9.67 -18.88 8.16
C THR A 11 9.99 -19.54 9.49
N ALA A 12 9.65 -20.83 9.68
CA ALA A 12 9.91 -21.55 10.93
C ALA A 12 11.41 -21.80 11.21
N GLY A 13 12.25 -21.79 10.18
CA GLY A 13 13.71 -21.99 10.31
C GLY A 13 14.49 -20.75 10.78
N ILE A 14 13.88 -19.57 10.76
CA ILE A 14 14.52 -18.30 11.13
C ILE A 14 14.35 -18.03 12.63
N GLU A 15 13.26 -18.49 13.25
CA GLU A 15 13.00 -18.30 14.68
C GLU A 15 13.97 -19.07 15.60
N GLU A 16 14.49 -20.23 15.18
CA GLU A 16 15.42 -21.01 16.01
C GLU A 16 16.83 -20.39 16.12
N ARG A 17 17.26 -19.53 15.21
CA ARG A 17 18.59 -18.89 15.26
C ARG A 17 18.67 -17.63 16.14
N GLN A 18 17.54 -17.01 16.50
CA GLN A 18 17.49 -15.80 17.30
C GLN A 18 17.27 -16.04 18.80
N ALA A 19 17.06 -17.28 19.25
CA ALA A 19 16.83 -17.62 20.63
C ALA A 19 18.11 -17.70 21.51
N ALA A 20 19.30 -17.50 20.96
CA ALA A 20 20.56 -17.77 21.65
C ALA A 20 21.19 -16.60 22.42
N GLU A 21 20.64 -15.38 22.35
CA GLU A 21 21.22 -14.21 23.07
C GLU A 21 20.15 -13.42 23.83
N ARG A 22 19.88 -13.77 25.09
CA ARG A 22 19.14 -12.93 26.03
C ARG A 22 19.97 -12.57 27.25
N PRO A 23 20.04 -11.28 27.66
CA PRO A 23 20.56 -10.90 28.98
C PRO A 23 19.54 -11.16 30.09
N PRO A 24 19.98 -11.31 31.38
CA PRO A 24 19.15 -11.71 32.50
C PRO A 24 18.21 -10.59 33.01
N PRO A 25 17.13 -10.91 33.72
CA PRO A 25 16.11 -9.95 34.17
C PRO A 25 16.53 -9.19 35.42
N LEU A 26 16.17 -7.91 35.48
CA LEU A 26 16.29 -7.06 36.68
C LEU A 26 15.06 -7.28 37.58
N SER A 27 15.32 -7.60 38.85
CA SER A 27 14.34 -7.74 39.92
C SER A 27 13.91 -6.36 40.47
N GLY A 28 12.60 -6.19 40.68
CA GLY A 28 12.03 -5.02 41.35
C GLY A 28 10.59 -5.29 41.79
N GLU A 29 10.40 -5.53 43.08
CA GLU A 29 9.13 -5.74 43.75
C GLU A 29 8.31 -4.45 43.84
N ALA A 30 6.97 -4.51 43.65
CA ALA A 30 6.05 -3.52 44.19
C ALA A 30 4.66 -4.16 44.45
N GLY A 31 4.15 -3.91 45.65
CA GLY A 31 2.99 -4.51 46.27
C GLY A 31 1.61 -4.03 45.74
N PRO A 32 0.51 -4.51 46.36
CA PRO A 32 -0.82 -4.51 45.75
C PRO A 32 -1.61 -3.22 46.02
N GLU A 33 -2.16 -2.59 44.99
CA GLU A 33 -3.20 -1.57 45.13
C GLU A 33 -4.55 -2.03 44.55
N ARG A 34 -5.61 -1.55 45.21
CA ARG A 34 -6.98 -2.01 45.18
C ARG A 34 -7.72 -1.73 43.86
N ALA A 35 -8.63 -2.63 43.56
CA ALA A 35 -9.58 -2.57 42.45
C ALA A 35 -10.48 -1.33 42.48
N GLY A 36 -10.49 -0.60 41.35
CA GLY A 36 -11.50 0.36 40.96
C GLY A 36 -11.86 0.08 39.51
N ASP A 37 -13.14 -0.16 39.32
CA ASP A 37 -13.77 -0.51 38.04
C ASP A 37 -13.57 0.62 37.03
N ARG A 38 -12.70 0.41 36.05
CA ARG A 38 -12.56 1.27 34.86
C ARG A 38 -12.43 0.39 33.62
N ASP A 39 -13.22 0.73 32.63
CA ASP A 39 -13.28 0.13 31.30
C ASP A 39 -11.89 -0.27 30.77
N ARG A 40 -11.63 -1.56 30.68
CA ARG A 40 -10.38 -2.09 30.17
C ARG A 40 -10.42 -2.08 28.65
N LEU A 41 -9.75 -1.08 28.07
CA LEU A 41 -9.21 -1.17 26.72
C LEU A 41 -8.15 -2.28 26.72
N GLY A 42 -8.45 -3.39 26.05
CA GLY A 42 -7.49 -4.49 25.90
C GLY A 42 -6.42 -4.09 24.87
N PHE A 43 -5.27 -3.64 25.34
CA PHE A 43 -4.10 -3.53 24.49
C PHE A 43 -3.50 -4.93 24.28
N VAL A 44 -3.47 -5.40 23.05
CA VAL A 44 -2.60 -6.52 22.69
C VAL A 44 -1.19 -5.96 22.59
N ARG A 45 -0.31 -6.34 23.52
CA ARG A 45 1.12 -5.98 23.45
C ARG A 45 1.72 -6.64 22.21
N PRO A 46 2.48 -5.92 21.39
CA PRO A 46 3.22 -6.55 20.30
C PRO A 46 4.28 -7.48 20.91
N CYS A 47 4.40 -8.68 20.34
CA CYS A 47 5.56 -9.53 20.59
C CYS A 47 6.81 -8.80 20.11
N SER A 48 7.83 -8.80 20.95
CA SER A 48 9.12 -8.18 20.67
C SER A 48 9.85 -8.93 19.56
N ALA A 49 9.72 -8.53 18.33
CA ALA A 49 10.69 -8.72 17.24
C ALA A 49 10.07 -8.37 15.87
N GLY A 50 10.58 -7.30 15.25
CA GLY A 50 10.35 -6.98 13.85
C GLY A 50 9.71 -5.61 13.62
N PRO A 51 10.19 -4.87 12.61
CA PRO A 51 9.85 -3.45 12.44
C PRO A 51 8.50 -3.15 11.76
N TYR A 52 7.69 -4.14 11.37
CA TYR A 52 6.49 -3.87 10.55
C TYR A 52 5.32 -4.79 10.90
N ILE A 53 4.56 -4.43 11.93
CA ILE A 53 3.26 -5.06 12.19
C ILE A 53 2.18 -4.02 11.83
N PRO A 54 1.25 -4.30 10.88
CA PRO A 54 0.10 -3.44 10.69
C PRO A 54 -0.68 -3.35 12.00
N PHE A 55 -0.91 -2.12 12.46
CA PHE A 55 -1.65 -1.89 13.69
C PHE A 55 -3.11 -2.28 13.48
N VAL A 56 -3.56 -3.32 14.17
CA VAL A 56 -4.96 -3.73 14.19
C VAL A 56 -5.60 -3.23 15.48
N TRP A 57 -6.49 -2.23 15.36
CA TRP A 57 -7.29 -1.77 16.47
C TRP A 57 -8.67 -2.48 16.45
N ILE A 58 -9.00 -3.16 17.55
CA ILE A 58 -10.28 -3.87 17.70
C ILE A 58 -11.12 -3.20 18.76
N GLN A 59 -12.27 -2.66 18.37
CA GLN A 59 -13.25 -2.10 19.30
C GLN A 59 -14.15 -3.20 19.85
N ASN A 60 -14.11 -3.42 21.15
CA ASN A 60 -15.03 -4.35 21.81
C ASN A 60 -16.38 -3.66 22.08
N LYS A 61 -17.41 -3.91 21.25
CA LYS A 61 -18.76 -3.44 21.52
C LYS A 61 -19.44 -4.34 22.53
N ARG A 62 -19.84 -3.79 23.67
CA ARG A 62 -20.79 -4.42 24.57
C ARG A 62 -22.12 -4.62 23.82
N SER A 63 -22.64 -5.83 23.81
CA SER A 63 -23.91 -6.29 23.20
C SER A 63 -23.90 -6.54 21.69
N VAL A 64 -23.28 -7.64 21.27
CA VAL A 64 -23.68 -8.33 20.03
C VAL A 64 -24.73 -9.37 20.40
N PRO A 65 -25.91 -9.40 19.75
CA PRO A 65 -26.87 -10.49 19.96
C PRO A 65 -26.17 -11.82 19.68
N ARG A 66 -26.40 -12.84 20.52
CA ARG A 66 -25.94 -14.21 20.29
C ARG A 66 -26.54 -14.73 18.99
N LEU A 67 -25.81 -14.58 17.88
CA LEU A 67 -26.17 -15.15 16.58
C LEU A 67 -25.89 -16.65 16.60
N THR A 68 -26.89 -17.41 16.31
CA THR A 68 -26.82 -18.84 16.00
C THR A 68 -25.84 -19.07 14.86
N MET A 69 -24.77 -19.89 15.09
CA MET A 69 -23.74 -20.25 14.10
C MET A 69 -23.27 -19.04 13.27
N ALA A 70 -22.73 -18.05 13.94
CA ALA A 70 -22.41 -16.75 13.34
C ALA A 70 -21.41 -16.91 12.18
N GLU A 71 -21.78 -16.45 11.00
CA GLU A 71 -20.85 -16.25 9.89
C GLU A 71 -19.69 -15.37 10.42
N LYS A 72 -18.47 -15.85 10.29
CA LYS A 72 -17.26 -15.17 10.78
C LYS A 72 -16.60 -14.45 9.62
N LEU A 73 -16.23 -13.18 9.83
CA LEU A 73 -15.28 -12.51 8.95
C LEU A 73 -13.89 -13.08 9.25
N LYS A 74 -13.20 -13.56 8.21
CA LYS A 74 -11.79 -13.91 8.27
C LYS A 74 -10.99 -12.86 7.53
N ILE A 75 -9.89 -12.43 8.14
CA ILE A 75 -8.89 -11.55 7.53
C ILE A 75 -7.59 -12.35 7.50
N ILE A 76 -7.06 -12.58 6.30
CA ILE A 76 -5.92 -13.44 6.07
C ILE A 76 -4.88 -12.64 5.30
N SER A 77 -3.74 -12.36 5.89
CA SER A 77 -2.62 -11.77 5.18
C SER A 77 -1.85 -12.88 4.45
N LEU A 78 -1.61 -12.67 3.16
CA LEU A 78 -0.75 -13.53 2.34
C LEU A 78 0.63 -12.92 2.13
N GLY A 79 0.83 -11.67 2.54
CA GLY A 79 2.08 -10.92 2.55
C GLY A 79 1.89 -9.56 3.21
N GLY A 80 2.97 -8.78 3.36
CA GLY A 80 2.95 -7.44 3.94
C GLY A 80 2.91 -7.40 5.48
N LEU A 81 3.16 -8.53 6.16
CA LEU A 81 3.30 -8.56 7.62
C LEU A 81 4.76 -8.79 8.01
N ASN A 82 5.31 -7.94 8.87
CA ASN A 82 6.71 -7.95 9.31
C ASN A 82 7.71 -7.83 8.15
N GLU A 83 7.29 -7.24 7.05
CA GLU A 83 8.10 -7.03 5.85
C GLU A 83 7.62 -5.81 5.09
N ILE A 84 8.45 -5.26 4.20
CA ILE A 84 8.06 -4.27 3.20
C ILE A 84 7.85 -5.01 1.88
N GLY A 85 6.67 -4.81 1.30
CA GLY A 85 6.32 -5.46 0.04
C GLY A 85 5.37 -6.63 0.20
N LYS A 86 5.02 -7.23 -0.92
CA LYS A 86 4.07 -8.35 -1.04
C LYS A 86 2.70 -8.07 -0.40
N ASN A 87 2.29 -6.80 -0.33
CA ASN A 87 1.01 -6.44 0.30
C ASN A 87 -0.14 -7.20 -0.35
N MET A 88 -0.80 -8.05 0.42
CA MET A 88 -1.92 -8.86 -0.05
C MET A 88 -2.74 -9.34 1.13
N THR A 89 -3.98 -8.85 1.22
CA THR A 89 -4.90 -9.20 2.30
C THR A 89 -6.20 -9.77 1.74
N VAL A 90 -6.61 -10.91 2.26
CA VAL A 90 -7.84 -11.61 1.88
C VAL A 90 -8.90 -11.40 2.95
N TYR A 91 -10.10 -11.03 2.54
CA TYR A 91 -11.30 -10.96 3.37
C TYR A 91 -12.28 -12.04 2.93
N GLU A 92 -12.66 -12.92 3.85
CA GLU A 92 -13.64 -13.99 3.60
C GLU A 92 -14.82 -13.85 4.54
N TYR A 93 -16.03 -13.78 3.97
CA TYR A 93 -17.29 -13.71 4.71
C TYR A 93 -18.42 -14.40 3.95
N GLY A 94 -19.15 -15.27 4.62
CA GLY A 94 -20.37 -15.89 4.11
C GLY A 94 -20.23 -16.64 2.78
N GLY A 95 -19.05 -17.20 2.53
CA GLY A 95 -18.75 -17.92 1.30
C GLY A 95 -18.11 -17.08 0.21
N ASP A 96 -18.10 -15.76 0.31
CA ASP A 96 -17.46 -14.85 -0.63
C ASP A 96 -16.08 -14.39 -0.15
N ILE A 97 -15.21 -14.09 -1.10
CA ILE A 97 -13.83 -13.63 -0.88
C ILE A 97 -13.61 -12.37 -1.71
N ILE A 98 -12.97 -11.36 -1.10
CA ILE A 98 -12.34 -10.25 -1.80
C ILE A 98 -10.87 -10.18 -1.43
N VAL A 99 -10.07 -9.62 -2.32
CA VAL A 99 -8.61 -9.45 -2.14
C VAL A 99 -8.29 -7.97 -2.18
N ILE A 100 -7.53 -7.48 -1.21
CA ILE A 100 -6.98 -6.14 -1.19
C ILE A 100 -5.50 -6.24 -1.51
N ASP A 101 -5.11 -5.59 -2.59
CA ASP A 101 -3.77 -5.54 -3.17
C ASP A 101 -3.22 -6.93 -3.59
N VAL A 102 -2.27 -6.90 -4.52
CA VAL A 102 -1.56 -8.07 -5.04
C VAL A 102 -0.12 -7.65 -5.29
N GLY A 103 0.58 -7.37 -4.22
CA GLY A 103 1.90 -6.80 -4.24
C GLY A 103 3.01 -7.80 -4.51
N MET A 104 4.15 -7.30 -4.94
CA MET A 104 5.39 -8.08 -5.00
C MET A 104 6.41 -7.54 -3.99
N GLY A 105 7.40 -8.34 -3.66
CA GLY A 105 8.60 -7.94 -2.94
C GLY A 105 9.82 -8.02 -3.83
N PHE A 106 10.87 -7.33 -3.41
CA PHE A 106 12.19 -7.49 -4.00
C PHE A 106 12.95 -8.57 -3.23
N PRO A 107 13.82 -9.34 -3.92
CA PRO A 107 14.64 -10.34 -3.24
C PRO A 107 15.64 -9.68 -2.30
N ASP A 108 15.96 -10.35 -1.20
CA ASP A 108 17.07 -10.00 -0.33
C ASP A 108 18.41 -10.31 -0.99
N ASP A 109 19.49 -9.74 -0.50
CA ASP A 109 20.85 -9.83 -1.09
C ASP A 109 21.38 -11.26 -1.16
N ASP A 110 20.86 -12.19 -0.36
CA ASP A 110 21.21 -13.62 -0.34
C ASP A 110 20.36 -14.48 -1.29
N MET A 111 19.33 -13.91 -1.91
CA MET A 111 18.45 -14.62 -2.87
C MET A 111 19.01 -14.57 -4.30
N TYR A 112 20.18 -15.16 -4.52
CA TYR A 112 20.86 -15.14 -5.81
C TYR A 112 20.02 -15.70 -6.96
N GLY A 113 19.89 -14.91 -8.04
CA GLY A 113 19.19 -15.31 -9.27
C GLY A 113 17.66 -15.28 -9.15
N ILE A 114 17.12 -14.65 -8.09
CA ILE A 114 15.71 -14.32 -7.95
C ILE A 114 15.53 -12.87 -8.41
N ASP A 115 14.55 -12.62 -9.27
CA ASP A 115 14.21 -11.26 -9.74
C ASP A 115 13.09 -10.62 -8.94
N VAL A 116 12.11 -11.41 -8.50
CA VAL A 116 10.94 -10.97 -7.73
C VAL A 116 10.47 -12.03 -6.75
N VAL A 117 9.92 -11.57 -5.65
CA VAL A 117 9.25 -12.40 -4.64
C VAL A 117 7.76 -12.09 -4.66
N ILE A 118 6.92 -13.12 -4.72
CA ILE A 118 5.46 -12.97 -4.77
C ILE A 118 4.81 -13.73 -3.62
N PRO A 119 3.60 -13.32 -3.17
CA PRO A 119 2.83 -14.07 -2.19
C PRO A 119 2.50 -15.50 -2.66
N ASP A 120 2.26 -16.40 -1.73
CA ASP A 120 1.71 -17.73 -2.03
C ASP A 120 0.21 -17.62 -2.32
N PHE A 121 -0.17 -17.85 -3.57
CA PHE A 121 -1.56 -17.80 -4.03
C PHE A 121 -2.33 -19.10 -3.79
N SER A 122 -1.76 -20.12 -3.19
CA SER A 122 -2.38 -21.45 -3.03
C SER A 122 -3.75 -21.40 -2.36
N TYR A 123 -3.93 -20.50 -1.38
CA TYR A 123 -5.23 -20.29 -0.74
C TYR A 123 -6.29 -19.76 -1.72
N LEU A 124 -5.93 -18.79 -2.54
CA LEU A 124 -6.83 -18.18 -3.52
C LEU A 124 -7.14 -19.15 -4.66
N ILE A 125 -6.14 -19.88 -5.16
CA ILE A 125 -6.32 -20.89 -6.23
C ILE A 125 -7.33 -21.96 -5.79
N LYS A 126 -7.21 -22.45 -4.55
CA LYS A 126 -8.15 -23.44 -3.98
C LYS A 126 -9.57 -22.89 -3.82
N ASN A 127 -9.75 -21.58 -3.73
CA ASN A 127 -11.02 -20.91 -3.47
C ASN A 127 -11.47 -20.01 -4.63
N LYS A 128 -10.93 -20.16 -5.84
CA LYS A 128 -11.08 -19.23 -6.96
C LYS A 128 -12.55 -18.90 -7.30
N ASP A 129 -13.45 -19.86 -7.20
CA ASP A 129 -14.86 -19.69 -7.53
C ASP A 129 -15.61 -18.78 -6.54
N ARG A 130 -15.02 -18.54 -5.38
CA ARG A 130 -15.56 -17.70 -4.31
C ARG A 130 -15.05 -16.26 -4.36
N ILE A 131 -14.04 -15.97 -5.18
CA ILE A 131 -13.42 -14.64 -5.27
C ILE A 131 -14.32 -13.73 -6.10
N ARG A 132 -14.73 -12.59 -5.51
CA ARG A 132 -15.65 -11.62 -6.13
C ARG A 132 -14.94 -10.45 -6.77
N GLY A 133 -13.68 -10.19 -6.40
CA GLY A 133 -12.86 -9.15 -7.00
C GLY A 133 -11.58 -8.87 -6.23
N ILE A 134 -10.70 -8.15 -6.89
CA ILE A 134 -9.47 -7.58 -6.36
C ILE A 134 -9.66 -6.08 -6.28
N PHE A 135 -9.32 -5.45 -5.17
CA PHE A 135 -9.40 -4.02 -4.93
C PHE A 135 -8.00 -3.50 -4.66
N LEU A 136 -7.58 -2.46 -5.38
CA LEU A 136 -6.23 -1.93 -5.29
C LEU A 136 -6.23 -0.58 -4.62
N THR A 137 -5.40 -0.44 -3.58
CA THR A 137 -5.26 0.79 -2.81
C THR A 137 -4.54 1.87 -3.61
N HIS A 138 -3.45 1.52 -4.28
CA HIS A 138 -2.64 2.43 -5.11
C HIS A 138 -1.69 1.66 -6.03
N GLY A 139 -0.94 2.40 -6.87
CA GLY A 139 -0.18 1.84 -7.99
C GLY A 139 1.29 1.49 -7.72
N HIS A 140 1.75 1.36 -6.46
CA HIS A 140 3.11 0.91 -6.18
C HIS A 140 3.29 -0.59 -6.43
N GLU A 141 4.53 -1.00 -6.77
CA GLU A 141 4.85 -2.38 -7.12
C GLU A 141 4.56 -3.37 -6.00
N ASP A 142 4.77 -2.97 -4.78
CA ASP A 142 4.50 -3.77 -3.59
C ASP A 142 2.99 -3.91 -3.28
N HIS A 143 2.12 -3.28 -4.10
CA HIS A 143 0.66 -3.41 -4.07
C HIS A 143 0.07 -3.99 -5.35
N ILE A 144 0.73 -3.80 -6.52
CA ILE A 144 0.19 -4.28 -7.81
C ILE A 144 1.11 -5.24 -8.57
N GLY A 145 2.35 -5.39 -8.12
CA GLY A 145 3.40 -6.05 -8.89
C GLY A 145 3.17 -7.53 -9.18
N SER A 146 2.43 -8.23 -8.33
CA SER A 146 2.12 -9.66 -8.51
C SER A 146 0.85 -9.95 -9.29
N ILE A 147 0.09 -8.93 -9.72
CA ILE A 147 -1.15 -9.10 -10.49
C ILE A 147 -0.98 -10.01 -11.71
N PRO A 148 0.03 -9.83 -12.58
CA PRO A 148 0.16 -10.67 -13.77
C PRO A 148 0.41 -12.15 -13.45
N TYR A 149 1.00 -12.43 -12.30
CA TYR A 149 1.28 -13.81 -11.87
C TYR A 149 0.03 -14.48 -11.31
N LEU A 150 -0.77 -13.75 -10.50
CA LEU A 150 -2.04 -14.23 -9.97
C LEU A 150 -3.06 -14.51 -11.09
N LEU A 151 -3.14 -13.62 -12.08
CA LEU A 151 -4.10 -13.73 -13.17
C LEU A 151 -3.85 -14.91 -14.14
N ARG A 152 -2.75 -15.61 -14.02
CA ARG A 152 -2.53 -16.87 -14.75
C ARG A 152 -3.44 -17.99 -14.26
N ASP A 153 -3.76 -17.96 -12.97
CA ASP A 153 -4.53 -19.02 -12.29
C ASP A 153 -5.96 -18.56 -11.96
N ILE A 154 -6.17 -17.24 -11.79
CA ILE A 154 -7.42 -16.64 -11.30
C ILE A 154 -7.77 -15.44 -12.20
N ASN A 155 -8.98 -15.45 -12.77
CA ASN A 155 -9.47 -14.32 -13.57
C ASN A 155 -10.75 -13.77 -12.93
N VAL A 156 -10.61 -12.64 -12.23
CA VAL A 156 -11.69 -11.95 -11.53
C VAL A 156 -11.60 -10.44 -11.80
N PRO A 157 -12.70 -9.67 -11.63
CA PRO A 157 -12.66 -8.22 -11.81
C PRO A 157 -11.63 -7.56 -10.87
N ILE A 158 -10.92 -6.56 -11.40
CA ILE A 158 -10.00 -5.71 -10.65
C ILE A 158 -10.59 -4.31 -10.59
N TYR A 159 -10.69 -3.74 -9.40
CA TYR A 159 -11.21 -2.41 -9.12
C TYR A 159 -10.07 -1.51 -8.65
N ALA A 160 -9.88 -0.38 -9.31
CA ALA A 160 -8.78 0.53 -9.03
C ALA A 160 -9.13 1.97 -9.41
N THR A 161 -8.47 2.95 -8.81
CA THR A 161 -8.55 4.35 -9.24
C THR A 161 -7.82 4.56 -10.57
N ARG A 162 -8.04 5.72 -11.23
CA ARG A 162 -7.57 5.99 -12.59
C ARG A 162 -6.05 5.81 -12.74
N MET A 163 -5.27 6.38 -11.83
CA MET A 163 -3.80 6.27 -11.88
C MET A 163 -3.36 4.82 -11.70
N THR A 164 -3.88 4.15 -10.70
CA THR A 164 -3.59 2.73 -10.41
C THR A 164 -3.99 1.83 -11.58
N ALA A 165 -5.18 2.04 -12.15
CA ALA A 165 -5.66 1.30 -13.32
C ALA A 165 -4.76 1.53 -14.54
N GLY A 166 -4.25 2.74 -14.76
CA GLY A 166 -3.30 3.06 -15.83
C GLY A 166 -2.00 2.26 -15.72
N LEU A 167 -1.44 2.18 -14.52
CA LEU A 167 -0.22 1.39 -14.27
C LEU A 167 -0.46 -0.12 -14.41
N VAL A 168 -1.59 -0.61 -13.87
CA VAL A 168 -2.00 -2.02 -14.02
C VAL A 168 -2.19 -2.36 -15.50
N LYS A 169 -2.80 -1.47 -16.29
CA LYS A 169 -2.99 -1.67 -17.73
C LYS A 169 -1.67 -1.94 -18.44
N LEU A 170 -0.63 -1.13 -18.18
CA LEU A 170 0.71 -1.35 -18.75
C LEU A 170 1.26 -2.74 -18.41
N LYS A 171 1.14 -3.17 -17.15
CA LYS A 171 1.57 -4.51 -16.72
C LYS A 171 0.81 -5.62 -17.44
N LEU A 172 -0.50 -5.45 -17.59
CA LEU A 172 -1.35 -6.43 -18.29
C LEU A 172 -1.02 -6.49 -19.79
N GLU A 173 -0.65 -5.37 -20.41
CA GLU A 173 -0.17 -5.32 -21.79
C GLU A 173 1.15 -6.08 -21.96
N GLU A 174 2.15 -5.80 -21.10
CA GLU A 174 3.44 -6.49 -21.10
C GLU A 174 3.30 -8.01 -20.97
N HIS A 175 2.35 -8.46 -20.15
CA HIS A 175 2.09 -9.89 -19.92
C HIS A 175 1.01 -10.48 -20.85
N ARG A 176 0.47 -9.72 -21.82
CA ARG A 176 -0.59 -10.13 -22.76
C ARG A 176 -1.88 -10.62 -22.08
N LEU A 177 -2.22 -10.00 -20.97
CA LEU A 177 -3.39 -10.33 -20.14
C LEU A 177 -4.52 -9.30 -20.26
N LEU A 178 -4.28 -8.12 -20.83
CA LEU A 178 -5.26 -7.02 -20.85
C LEU A 178 -6.61 -7.43 -21.45
N ASN A 179 -6.60 -8.09 -22.60
CA ASN A 179 -7.84 -8.49 -23.28
C ASN A 179 -8.64 -9.59 -22.55
N LYS A 180 -8.05 -10.21 -21.53
CA LYS A 180 -8.68 -11.27 -20.74
C LYS A 180 -9.10 -10.80 -19.35
N THR A 181 -8.69 -9.60 -18.95
CA THR A 181 -8.87 -9.07 -17.59
C THR A 181 -9.94 -7.99 -17.59
N LYS A 182 -10.89 -8.08 -16.68
CA LYS A 182 -11.87 -7.02 -16.44
C LYS A 182 -11.29 -6.02 -15.44
N LEU A 183 -10.66 -4.97 -15.94
CA LEU A 183 -10.16 -3.83 -15.15
C LEU A 183 -11.25 -2.74 -15.12
N ILE A 184 -11.68 -2.36 -13.91
CA ILE A 184 -12.76 -1.41 -13.67
C ILE A 184 -12.18 -0.21 -12.93
N THR A 185 -12.33 0.97 -13.53
CA THR A 185 -11.92 2.21 -12.89
C THR A 185 -13.01 2.72 -11.96
N CYS A 186 -12.62 3.07 -10.74
CA CYS A 186 -13.47 3.63 -9.70
C CYS A 186 -12.92 4.99 -9.24
N GLU A 187 -13.77 5.78 -8.60
CA GLU A 187 -13.40 7.07 -8.02
C GLU A 187 -13.53 7.04 -6.48
N ALA A 188 -12.81 7.92 -5.80
CA ALA A 188 -13.01 8.12 -4.38
C ALA A 188 -14.46 8.58 -4.12
N GLY A 189 -15.10 8.00 -3.10
CA GLY A 189 -16.52 8.17 -2.81
C GLY A 189 -17.41 7.05 -3.37
N GLU A 190 -16.93 6.29 -4.36
CA GLU A 190 -17.72 5.17 -4.90
C GLU A 190 -17.77 3.98 -3.94
N VAL A 191 -18.89 3.25 -4.05
CA VAL A 191 -19.15 2.02 -3.29
C VAL A 191 -19.40 0.87 -4.24
N VAL A 192 -18.54 -0.13 -4.22
CA VAL A 192 -18.64 -1.33 -5.05
C VAL A 192 -19.19 -2.50 -4.22
N LYS A 193 -20.21 -3.18 -4.77
CA LYS A 193 -20.73 -4.43 -4.21
C LYS A 193 -20.01 -5.62 -4.83
N ALA A 194 -19.42 -6.46 -3.98
CA ALA A 194 -18.68 -7.67 -4.36
C ALA A 194 -19.16 -8.85 -3.51
N GLY A 195 -20.20 -9.55 -3.98
CA GLY A 195 -20.87 -10.58 -3.21
C GLY A 195 -21.49 -10.04 -1.93
N LYS A 196 -21.12 -10.61 -0.77
CA LYS A 196 -21.58 -10.17 0.55
C LYS A 196 -20.81 -8.96 1.11
N PHE A 197 -19.86 -8.42 0.36
CA PHE A 197 -19.10 -7.24 0.72
C PHE A 197 -19.61 -5.98 0.01
N SER A 198 -19.47 -4.86 0.67
CA SER A 198 -19.62 -3.52 0.11
C SER A 198 -18.34 -2.76 0.43
N VAL A 199 -17.60 -2.36 -0.59
CA VAL A 199 -16.28 -1.71 -0.48
C VAL A 199 -16.39 -0.27 -0.94
N GLU A 200 -16.18 0.68 -0.03
CA GLU A 200 -16.17 2.12 -0.28
C GLU A 200 -14.74 2.58 -0.50
N PHE A 201 -14.50 3.32 -1.58
CA PHE A 201 -13.23 3.96 -1.90
C PHE A 201 -13.16 5.31 -1.20
N ILE A 202 -12.16 5.54 -0.37
CA ILE A 202 -12.00 6.78 0.38
C ILE A 202 -10.64 7.38 0.02
N HIS A 203 -10.62 8.65 -0.36
CA HIS A 203 -9.39 9.32 -0.76
C HIS A 203 -8.31 9.26 0.32
N ALA A 204 -7.14 8.77 -0.04
CA ALA A 204 -5.93 8.78 0.77
C ALA A 204 -4.85 9.64 0.09
N ASN A 205 -3.99 10.26 0.89
CA ASN A 205 -2.81 10.95 0.38
C ASN A 205 -1.58 10.04 0.54
N HIS A 206 -0.84 9.88 -0.54
CA HIS A 206 0.40 9.11 -0.56
C HIS A 206 1.38 9.73 -1.57
N SER A 207 2.50 9.07 -1.87
CA SER A 207 3.51 9.57 -2.83
C SER A 207 3.14 9.36 -4.31
N ILE A 208 1.99 8.77 -4.57
CA ILE A 208 1.41 8.54 -5.90
C ILE A 208 -0.03 9.03 -5.93
N ALA A 209 -0.46 9.56 -7.07
CA ALA A 209 -1.81 10.08 -7.24
C ALA A 209 -2.89 9.00 -7.09
N ASP A 210 -4.09 9.41 -6.69
CA ASP A 210 -5.29 8.58 -6.57
C ASP A 210 -5.19 7.41 -5.59
N ALA A 211 -4.32 7.48 -4.59
CA ALA A 211 -4.32 6.49 -3.52
C ALA A 211 -5.65 6.52 -2.75
N VAL A 212 -6.12 5.35 -2.33
CA VAL A 212 -7.35 5.19 -1.57
C VAL A 212 -7.19 4.24 -0.40
N CYS A 213 -7.96 4.47 0.65
CA CYS A 213 -8.25 3.49 1.67
C CYS A 213 -9.66 2.92 1.46
N PHE A 214 -9.95 1.79 2.07
CA PHE A 214 -11.22 1.09 1.91
C PHE A 214 -11.99 1.00 3.23
N ALA A 215 -13.31 1.30 3.18
CA ALA A 215 -14.25 0.84 4.19
C ALA A 215 -14.97 -0.41 3.66
N ILE A 216 -14.66 -1.56 4.25
CA ILE A 216 -15.13 -2.88 3.84
C ILE A 216 -16.27 -3.30 4.77
N LYS A 217 -17.51 -3.22 4.30
CA LYS A 217 -18.71 -3.60 5.07
C LYS A 217 -19.15 -5.01 4.72
N CYS A 218 -19.52 -5.78 5.74
CA CYS A 218 -20.18 -7.09 5.62
C CYS A 218 -21.20 -7.28 6.76
N GLY A 219 -21.86 -8.43 6.81
CA GLY A 219 -22.94 -8.66 7.77
C GLY A 219 -22.54 -8.60 9.25
N VAL A 220 -21.26 -8.73 9.59
CA VAL A 220 -20.78 -8.66 10.98
C VAL A 220 -20.22 -7.31 11.38
N GLY A 221 -20.04 -6.39 10.44
CA GLY A 221 -19.53 -5.05 10.71
C GLY A 221 -18.68 -4.48 9.60
N MET A 222 -17.92 -3.45 9.92
CA MET A 222 -17.08 -2.70 8.98
C MET A 222 -15.61 -2.78 9.39
N VAL A 223 -14.75 -3.02 8.41
CA VAL A 223 -13.30 -2.91 8.55
C VAL A 223 -12.81 -1.74 7.74
N VAL A 224 -11.89 -0.95 8.28
CA VAL A 224 -11.15 0.05 7.54
C VAL A 224 -9.75 -0.50 7.23
N HIS A 225 -9.37 -0.47 5.95
CA HIS A 225 -8.06 -0.87 5.44
C HIS A 225 -7.43 0.35 4.76
N THR A 226 -6.36 0.89 5.34
CA THR A 226 -5.83 2.18 4.89
C THR A 226 -5.03 2.09 3.59
N GLY A 227 -4.44 0.93 3.27
CA GLY A 227 -3.30 0.92 2.36
C GLY A 227 -2.19 1.82 2.92
N ASP A 228 -1.29 2.25 2.07
CA ASP A 228 -0.26 3.21 2.43
C ASP A 228 -0.83 4.63 2.43
N PHE A 229 -0.51 5.41 3.45
CA PHE A 229 -1.04 6.76 3.57
C PHE A 229 -0.07 7.72 4.25
N LYS A 230 -0.33 9.00 4.04
CA LYS A 230 0.33 10.12 4.71
C LYS A 230 -0.71 11.16 5.08
N ILE A 231 -0.64 11.67 6.29
CA ILE A 231 -1.42 12.85 6.68
C ILE A 231 -0.59 14.08 6.35
N ASP A 232 -0.77 14.59 5.14
CA ASP A 232 -0.10 15.82 4.67
C ASP A 232 -1.13 16.95 4.57
N PRO A 233 -1.03 18.00 5.40
CA PRO A 233 -1.95 19.13 5.37
C PRO A 233 -1.74 20.06 4.17
N THR A 234 -0.62 19.92 3.44
CA THR A 234 -0.26 20.74 2.28
C THR A 234 0.26 19.89 1.13
N PRO A 235 -0.53 18.93 0.64
CA PRO A 235 -0.09 18.03 -0.43
C PRO A 235 0.22 18.81 -1.70
N ILE A 236 1.02 18.22 -2.59
CA ILE A 236 1.35 18.80 -3.89
C ILE A 236 0.15 18.70 -4.82
N GLN A 237 -0.49 17.53 -4.86
CA GLN A 237 -1.64 17.24 -5.72
C GLN A 237 -2.69 16.41 -4.95
N GLY A 238 -3.87 16.28 -5.54
CA GLY A 238 -4.92 15.33 -5.12
C GLY A 238 -5.68 15.70 -3.85
N GLY A 239 -5.21 16.66 -3.07
CA GLY A 239 -5.86 17.05 -1.82
C GLY A 239 -5.44 16.21 -0.61
N MET A 240 -5.99 16.59 0.54
CA MET A 240 -5.73 15.92 1.82
C MET A 240 -6.51 14.60 1.89
N MET A 241 -5.98 13.64 2.66
CA MET A 241 -6.73 12.44 3.04
C MET A 241 -8.10 12.80 3.62
N ASP A 242 -9.15 12.07 3.24
CA ASP A 242 -10.52 12.34 3.73
C ASP A 242 -10.70 11.87 5.19
N LEU A 243 -10.07 12.62 6.10
CA LEU A 243 -10.21 12.41 7.54
C LEU A 243 -11.65 12.65 8.03
N GLY A 244 -12.43 13.48 7.30
CA GLY A 244 -13.82 13.73 7.60
C GLY A 244 -14.65 12.47 7.45
N ARG A 245 -14.50 11.75 6.33
CA ARG A 245 -15.18 10.46 6.09
C ARG A 245 -14.73 9.39 7.09
N LEU A 246 -13.43 9.30 7.36
CA LEU A 246 -12.91 8.36 8.36
C LEU A 246 -13.47 8.64 9.75
N GLY A 247 -13.59 9.92 10.14
CA GLY A 247 -14.23 10.32 11.39
C GLY A 247 -15.72 9.92 11.48
N GLN A 248 -16.46 10.03 10.38
CA GLN A 248 -17.86 9.56 10.29
C GLN A 248 -17.93 8.03 10.45
N LEU A 249 -17.09 7.28 9.77
CA LEU A 249 -17.01 5.81 9.90
C LEU A 249 -16.69 5.40 11.34
N GLY A 250 -15.79 6.13 12.00
CA GLY A 250 -15.49 5.93 13.42
C GLY A 250 -16.73 6.08 14.32
N LYS A 251 -17.62 7.04 14.03
CA LYS A 251 -18.91 7.21 14.74
C LYS A 251 -19.91 6.09 14.40
N GLU A 252 -19.96 5.63 13.16
CA GLU A 252 -20.77 4.48 12.74
C GLU A 252 -20.33 3.19 13.46
N GLY A 253 -19.04 3.08 13.76
CA GLY A 253 -18.40 1.97 14.44
C GLY A 253 -17.62 1.06 13.50
N VAL A 254 -16.32 0.99 13.75
CA VAL A 254 -15.35 0.17 13.02
C VAL A 254 -15.04 -1.08 13.84
N LEU A 255 -15.19 -2.26 13.23
CA LEU A 255 -14.88 -3.55 13.85
C LEU A 255 -13.37 -3.75 13.99
N ALA A 256 -12.62 -3.42 12.94
CA ALA A 256 -11.17 -3.49 12.91
C ALA A 256 -10.60 -2.40 12.00
N LEU A 257 -9.42 -1.90 12.34
CA LEU A 257 -8.61 -0.99 11.53
C LEU A 257 -7.31 -1.74 11.18
N LEU A 258 -7.06 -1.92 9.88
CA LEU A 258 -5.78 -2.35 9.34
C LEU A 258 -5.11 -1.10 8.80
N ALA A 259 -4.07 -0.64 9.47
CA ALA A 259 -3.38 0.60 9.12
C ALA A 259 -1.92 0.35 8.77
N ASP A 260 -1.43 1.09 7.77
CA ASP A 260 0.00 1.22 7.52
C ASP A 260 0.72 1.65 8.81
N SER A 261 1.84 0.99 9.08
CA SER A 261 2.67 1.25 10.25
C SER A 261 4.12 1.57 9.89
N THR A 262 4.38 1.95 8.64
CA THR A 262 5.68 2.39 8.15
C THR A 262 6.19 3.56 9.00
N ASN A 263 7.43 3.44 9.49
CA ASN A 263 8.07 4.39 10.40
C ASN A 263 7.40 4.57 11.78
N VAL A 264 6.50 3.68 12.21
CA VAL A 264 5.81 3.80 13.50
C VAL A 264 6.76 3.89 14.70
N GLU A 265 7.96 3.30 14.61
CA GLU A 265 8.99 3.34 15.65
C GLU A 265 9.85 4.62 15.64
N ARG A 266 9.73 5.46 14.59
CA ARG A 266 10.49 6.70 14.48
C ARG A 266 9.75 7.83 15.18
N PRO A 267 10.36 8.49 16.18
CA PRO A 267 9.73 9.63 16.82
C PRO A 267 9.58 10.82 15.86
N GLY A 268 8.50 11.60 16.03
CA GLY A 268 8.22 12.78 15.23
C GLY A 268 7.13 12.54 14.18
N PHE A 269 7.24 13.24 13.07
CA PHE A 269 6.26 13.17 11.96
C PHE A 269 6.96 13.34 10.61
N THR A 270 6.35 12.83 9.56
CA THR A 270 6.82 13.02 8.18
C THR A 270 6.43 14.42 7.70
N LYS A 271 7.41 15.21 7.25
CA LYS A 271 7.15 16.53 6.67
C LYS A 271 6.34 16.44 5.39
N SER A 272 5.64 17.56 5.04
CA SER A 272 4.95 17.67 3.75
C SER A 272 5.93 17.48 2.59
N GLU A 273 5.48 16.83 1.52
CA GLU A 273 6.23 16.66 0.27
C GLU A 273 6.60 18.02 -0.34
N ARG A 274 5.79 19.06 -0.12
CA ARG A 274 6.06 20.44 -0.55
C ARG A 274 7.41 20.97 -0.07
N SER A 275 7.85 20.59 1.14
CA SER A 275 9.15 21.01 1.70
C SER A 275 10.36 20.52 0.89
N VAL A 276 10.18 19.48 0.06
CA VAL A 276 11.23 18.96 -0.83
C VAL A 276 11.46 19.92 -2.00
N GLY A 277 10.40 20.60 -2.48
CA GLY A 277 10.51 21.63 -3.52
C GLY A 277 11.40 22.79 -3.12
N ASP A 278 11.32 23.23 -1.86
CA ASP A 278 12.19 24.30 -1.34
C ASP A 278 13.66 23.85 -1.32
N ALA A 279 13.91 22.59 -0.98
CA ALA A 279 15.25 22.02 -1.02
C ALA A 279 15.79 21.91 -2.45
N PHE A 280 14.96 21.50 -3.42
CA PHE A 280 15.36 21.53 -4.84
C PHE A 280 15.66 22.92 -5.32
N ASP A 281 14.85 23.94 -4.99
CA ASP A 281 15.11 25.32 -5.37
C ASP A 281 16.48 25.79 -4.87
N ALA A 282 16.81 25.50 -3.61
CA ALA A 282 18.10 25.83 -3.04
C ALA A 282 19.28 25.13 -3.73
N LEU A 283 19.13 23.85 -4.10
CA LEU A 283 20.14 23.05 -4.79
C LEU A 283 20.36 23.48 -6.23
N PHE A 284 19.29 23.89 -6.95
CA PHE A 284 19.37 24.32 -8.35
C PHE A 284 19.89 25.73 -8.50
N ARG A 285 19.65 26.58 -7.49
CA ARG A 285 20.06 27.99 -7.50
C ARG A 285 21.58 28.13 -7.65
N GLY A 286 22.00 28.78 -8.74
CA GLY A 286 23.42 29.04 -9.00
C GLY A 286 24.24 27.82 -9.44
N CYS A 287 23.66 26.61 -9.49
CA CYS A 287 24.37 25.44 -9.97
C CYS A 287 24.58 25.52 -11.49
N GLN A 288 25.83 25.58 -11.96
CA GLN A 288 26.18 25.62 -13.38
C GLN A 288 26.42 24.20 -13.95
N GLN A 289 26.64 23.25 -13.11
CA GLN A 289 26.97 21.88 -13.51
C GLN A 289 25.71 21.01 -13.70
N ARG A 290 25.90 19.80 -14.24
CA ARG A 290 24.83 18.78 -14.32
C ARG A 290 24.38 18.37 -12.92
N ILE A 291 23.08 18.29 -12.74
CA ILE A 291 22.45 17.81 -11.51
C ILE A 291 21.91 16.40 -11.79
N ILE A 292 22.27 15.44 -10.96
CA ILE A 292 21.74 14.08 -11.00
C ILE A 292 20.83 13.90 -9.77
N VAL A 293 19.57 13.59 -10.01
CA VAL A 293 18.58 13.34 -8.96
C VAL A 293 18.14 11.90 -9.05
N THR A 294 18.17 11.18 -7.92
CA THR A 294 17.63 9.83 -7.78
C THR A 294 16.37 9.88 -6.91
N THR A 295 15.32 9.23 -7.37
CA THR A 295 14.05 9.13 -6.65
C THR A 295 13.32 7.84 -7.04
N PHE A 296 12.34 7.44 -6.27
CA PHE A 296 11.44 6.36 -6.66
C PHE A 296 10.65 6.76 -7.91
N ALA A 297 10.58 5.84 -8.87
CA ALA A 297 9.89 6.05 -10.14
C ALA A 297 8.38 6.38 -9.98
N SER A 298 7.78 5.86 -8.93
CA SER A 298 6.37 6.02 -8.60
C SER A 298 6.04 7.32 -7.84
N ASN A 299 7.06 8.06 -7.37
CA ASN A 299 6.82 9.33 -6.67
C ASN A 299 6.60 10.47 -7.68
N VAL A 300 5.40 10.49 -8.25
CA VAL A 300 4.97 11.44 -9.30
C VAL A 300 5.08 12.88 -8.82
N ASP A 301 4.70 13.16 -7.58
CA ASP A 301 4.75 14.50 -6.99
C ASP A 301 6.18 15.05 -6.92
N ARG A 302 7.14 14.20 -6.57
CA ARG A 302 8.56 14.58 -6.51
C ARG A 302 9.13 14.83 -7.90
N ILE A 303 8.77 13.99 -8.86
CA ILE A 303 9.18 14.18 -10.26
C ILE A 303 8.62 15.49 -10.80
N GLN A 304 7.34 15.80 -10.51
CA GLN A 304 6.74 17.08 -10.90
C GLN A 304 7.52 18.27 -10.31
N GLN A 305 7.87 18.23 -9.02
CA GLN A 305 8.64 19.30 -8.39
C GLN A 305 10.02 19.47 -9.02
N ILE A 306 10.69 18.37 -9.40
CA ILE A 306 11.98 18.42 -10.12
C ILE A 306 11.81 19.10 -11.48
N ILE A 307 10.77 18.75 -12.23
CA ILE A 307 10.46 19.32 -13.55
C ILE A 307 10.17 20.82 -13.41
N ASP A 308 9.35 21.22 -12.43
CA ASP A 308 8.98 22.61 -12.19
C ASP A 308 10.18 23.48 -11.83
N VAL A 309 11.05 22.97 -10.95
CA VAL A 309 12.28 23.68 -10.57
C VAL A 309 13.26 23.74 -11.75
N ALA A 310 13.42 22.66 -12.50
CA ALA A 310 14.27 22.65 -13.70
C ALA A 310 13.77 23.69 -14.73
N ALA A 311 12.48 23.73 -15.01
CA ALA A 311 11.87 24.71 -15.91
C ALA A 311 12.12 26.15 -15.45
N ARG A 312 11.96 26.42 -14.14
CA ARG A 312 12.20 27.74 -13.53
C ARG A 312 13.63 28.22 -13.72
N TYR A 313 14.61 27.33 -13.67
CA TYR A 313 16.01 27.64 -13.90
C TYR A 313 16.48 27.45 -15.37
N GLY A 314 15.54 27.30 -16.33
CA GLY A 314 15.85 27.11 -17.74
C GLY A 314 16.63 25.83 -18.07
N ARG A 315 16.56 24.83 -17.19
CA ARG A 315 17.27 23.57 -17.36
C ARG A 315 16.42 22.56 -18.12
N LYS A 316 17.11 21.65 -18.80
CA LYS A 316 16.49 20.49 -19.44
C LYS A 316 16.53 19.30 -18.49
N VAL A 317 15.53 18.45 -18.56
CA VAL A 317 15.42 17.21 -17.80
C VAL A 317 15.51 16.03 -18.77
N ALA A 318 16.38 15.08 -18.49
CA ALA A 318 16.34 13.78 -19.12
C ALA A 318 16.07 12.72 -18.06
N VAL A 319 15.27 11.75 -18.43
CA VAL A 319 14.84 10.67 -17.56
C VAL A 319 15.48 9.37 -18.02
N THR A 320 15.83 8.50 -17.10
CA THR A 320 16.33 7.15 -17.39
C THR A 320 15.68 6.15 -16.44
N GLY A 321 15.36 5.00 -16.99
CA GLY A 321 14.70 3.92 -16.26
C GLY A 321 13.26 3.69 -16.73
N ARG A 322 12.99 2.47 -17.22
CA ARG A 322 11.70 2.08 -17.80
C ARG A 322 10.52 2.36 -16.85
N SER A 323 10.66 2.07 -15.57
CA SER A 323 9.59 2.29 -14.58
C SER A 323 9.26 3.77 -14.43
N MET A 324 10.27 4.65 -14.46
CA MET A 324 10.07 6.10 -14.38
C MET A 324 9.43 6.65 -15.64
N GLU A 325 9.89 6.21 -16.81
CA GLU A 325 9.31 6.59 -18.11
C GLU A 325 7.83 6.17 -18.19
N ASN A 326 7.51 4.97 -17.78
CA ASN A 326 6.14 4.44 -17.72
C ASN A 326 5.26 5.24 -16.74
N ALA A 327 5.74 5.52 -15.54
CA ALA A 327 5.00 6.30 -14.54
C ALA A 327 4.74 7.73 -15.03
N MET A 328 5.73 8.38 -15.60
CA MET A 328 5.59 9.72 -16.18
C MET A 328 4.61 9.74 -17.36
N LYS A 329 4.71 8.76 -18.26
CA LYS A 329 3.80 8.64 -19.41
C LYS A 329 2.34 8.53 -18.92
N VAL A 330 2.04 7.58 -18.04
CA VAL A 330 0.68 7.39 -17.52
C VAL A 330 0.21 8.64 -16.78
N SER A 331 1.06 9.22 -15.93
CA SER A 331 0.71 10.44 -15.18
C SER A 331 0.40 11.63 -16.08
N THR A 332 1.14 11.79 -17.16
CA THR A 332 0.93 12.86 -18.14
C THR A 332 -0.35 12.61 -18.96
N GLU A 333 -0.55 11.38 -19.46
CA GLU A 333 -1.76 11.01 -20.22
C GLU A 333 -3.05 11.17 -19.39
N LEU A 334 -2.98 10.94 -18.10
CA LEU A 334 -4.12 11.07 -17.18
C LEU A 334 -4.27 12.47 -16.56
N GLY A 335 -3.33 13.39 -16.81
CA GLY A 335 -3.36 14.75 -16.31
C GLY A 335 -2.87 14.94 -14.87
N TYR A 336 -2.17 13.93 -14.30
CA TYR A 336 -1.51 14.03 -13.00
C TYR A 336 -0.10 14.63 -13.06
N MET A 337 0.46 14.81 -14.25
CA MET A 337 1.75 15.43 -14.46
C MET A 337 1.66 16.45 -15.60
N ASN A 338 2.24 17.63 -15.40
CA ASN A 338 2.38 18.66 -16.41
C ASN A 338 3.85 18.88 -16.74
N ILE A 339 4.24 18.61 -17.97
CA ILE A 339 5.60 18.81 -18.45
C ILE A 339 5.60 19.99 -19.43
N PRO A 340 6.20 21.14 -19.06
CA PRO A 340 6.27 22.27 -19.98
C PRO A 340 7.07 21.93 -21.25
N ASP A 341 6.63 22.50 -22.39
CA ASP A 341 7.25 22.24 -23.67
C ASP A 341 8.76 22.50 -23.67
N GLY A 342 9.49 21.55 -24.22
CA GLY A 342 10.94 21.64 -24.38
C GLY A 342 11.73 21.49 -23.07
N VAL A 343 11.11 21.18 -21.92
CA VAL A 343 11.82 20.86 -20.68
C VAL A 343 12.37 19.45 -20.72
N LEU A 344 11.55 18.48 -21.15
CA LEU A 344 11.97 17.09 -21.29
C LEU A 344 12.77 16.89 -22.58
N VAL A 345 13.90 16.22 -22.49
CA VAL A 345 14.76 15.89 -23.63
C VAL A 345 15.17 14.42 -23.57
N ASP A 346 15.40 13.84 -24.74
CA ASP A 346 15.94 12.47 -24.83
C ASP A 346 17.38 12.45 -24.29
N LEU A 347 17.68 11.42 -23.48
CA LEU A 347 19.02 11.20 -22.92
C LEU A 347 20.11 11.12 -24.02
N ALA A 348 19.78 10.56 -25.18
CA ALA A 348 20.67 10.48 -26.33
C ALA A 348 21.08 11.85 -26.89
N HIS A 349 20.32 12.90 -26.64
CA HIS A 349 20.58 14.26 -27.08
C HIS A 349 21.35 15.11 -26.06
N ILE A 350 21.66 14.57 -24.90
CA ILE A 350 22.49 15.28 -23.91
C ILE A 350 23.95 15.20 -24.33
N LYS A 351 24.49 16.33 -24.79
CA LYS A 351 25.93 16.45 -25.06
C LYS A 351 26.72 16.30 -23.75
N SER A 352 27.79 15.54 -23.81
CA SER A 352 28.77 15.34 -22.72
C SER A 352 29.43 16.68 -22.30
#